data_614d4818270dc88a58c8b00b7ddafca4
#
_entry.id   614d4818270dc88a58c8b00b7ddafca4
#
_cell.length_a   1.000
_cell.length_b   1.000
_cell.length_c   1.000
_cell.angle_alpha   90.00
_cell.angle_beta   90.00
_cell.angle_gamma   90.00
#
_symmetry.space_group_name_H-M   'P 1'
#
loop_
_entity.id
_entity.type
_entity.pdbx_description
1 polymer ?
#
loop_
_entity_poly.entity_id
_entity_poly.type
_entity_poly.pdbx_seq_one_letter_code
_entity_poly.pdbx_strand_id
1 'polypeptide(L)'
;RLSLVGSEMCIRDSVKHLINIKTVAERRENMLWFRAPEKVYIKKGCLPVALRELHTDLHRKKVFLVTDTFLYNNGYTKPITDALDQMGIVHTTFYDVAPDPTLACAREGAKQMRAFEPDCIIAVGGGSAMDAGKIMWVLYEHPEADFLDMAMRFSDIRKRVYKFPKMGEKAYFIAVPTSAGTGSEVTPFAVITDERTGVKYPLADYELMPDMAIVDADMMMNAPKGLTSASGIDAVTHALEAYASMLATDYTDGLALRALQTIFAYLPRAYENGANDPVAREKMANAATMAGMAFANAFLGVCHSMAHKLGAFFHLPHGVANALMIDEVLRFNAAEAPAKMGTFPQYDHPHTLRRYAEVAEALGIAGATDEEKLDGLIAAVDALKARVGIKPCIRDYGVDEDEFLTRLDEMSEQAFDDQCTGANPRYPLISEIRQMYLNAYYGAKEE
;
A
#
# COMPACT_ATOMS: atom_id res chain seq x y z
N ARG A 1 -5.09 -35.70 -10.49
CA ARG A 1 -6.48 -35.77 -9.98
C ARG A 1 -7.09 -34.39 -10.13
N LEU A 2 -8.11 -34.28 -10.97
CA LEU A 2 -8.91 -33.09 -11.16
C LEU A 2 -9.72 -32.84 -9.89
N SER A 3 -9.49 -31.76 -9.18
CA SER A 3 -10.44 -31.29 -8.20
C SER A 3 -11.35 -30.26 -8.89
N LEU A 4 -12.62 -30.59 -8.99
CA LEU A 4 -13.66 -29.64 -9.35
C LEU A 4 -13.77 -28.62 -8.21
N VAL A 5 -13.23 -27.45 -8.41
CA VAL A 5 -13.66 -26.27 -7.65
C VAL A 5 -14.89 -25.77 -8.38
N GLY A 6 -16.05 -26.30 -8.00
CA GLY A 6 -17.32 -25.76 -8.43
C GLY A 6 -17.48 -24.39 -7.82
N SER A 7 -17.45 -23.37 -8.65
CA SER A 7 -17.91 -22.05 -8.23
C SER A 7 -19.43 -22.09 -8.11
N GLU A 8 -19.95 -22.37 -6.93
CA GLU A 8 -21.39 -22.24 -6.63
C GLU A 8 -21.89 -20.79 -6.75
N MET A 9 -21.00 -19.85 -7.01
CA MET A 9 -21.32 -18.42 -7.10
C MET A 9 -21.87 -17.94 -8.45
N CYS A 10 -22.04 -18.83 -9.42
CA CYS A 10 -22.59 -18.44 -10.72
C CYS A 10 -24.03 -18.88 -10.95
N ILE A 11 -24.76 -19.23 -9.93
CA ILE A 11 -26.18 -19.63 -10.08
C ILE A 11 -27.06 -18.38 -10.00
N ARG A 12 -27.16 -17.65 -11.10
CA ARG A 12 -28.32 -16.81 -11.37
C ARG A 12 -28.69 -16.91 -12.84
N ASP A 13 -29.76 -17.65 -13.08
CA ASP A 13 -30.73 -17.56 -14.19
C ASP A 13 -30.23 -17.13 -15.58
N SER A 14 -29.18 -17.74 -16.11
CA SER A 14 -28.80 -17.58 -17.50
C SER A 14 -28.53 -18.90 -18.18
N VAL A 15 -28.72 -18.95 -19.50
CA VAL A 15 -28.45 -20.10 -20.38
C VAL A 15 -27.02 -20.67 -20.18
N LYS A 16 -26.08 -19.88 -19.67
CA LYS A 16 -24.72 -20.32 -19.33
C LYS A 16 -24.68 -21.40 -18.25
N HIS A 17 -25.70 -21.54 -17.42
CA HIS A 17 -25.78 -22.56 -16.35
C HIS A 17 -26.22 -23.92 -16.89
N LEU A 18 -26.75 -24.01 -18.12
CA LEU A 18 -27.08 -25.22 -18.80
C LEU A 18 -25.86 -25.85 -19.51
N ILE A 19 -24.77 -25.11 -19.60
CA ILE A 19 -23.51 -25.58 -20.20
C ILE A 19 -22.59 -26.03 -19.07
N ASN A 20 -22.24 -27.30 -19.05
CA ASN A 20 -21.28 -27.84 -18.09
C ASN A 20 -19.86 -27.31 -18.44
N ILE A 21 -19.49 -26.13 -17.88
CA ILE A 21 -18.19 -25.52 -18.08
C ILE A 21 -17.18 -26.30 -17.23
N LYS A 22 -16.36 -27.11 -17.86
CA LYS A 22 -15.23 -27.77 -17.19
C LYS A 22 -14.10 -26.75 -17.07
N THR A 23 -13.83 -26.28 -15.87
CA THR A 23 -12.61 -25.53 -15.58
C THR A 23 -11.48 -26.51 -15.31
N VAL A 24 -10.47 -26.52 -16.15
CA VAL A 24 -9.23 -27.27 -15.94
C VAL A 24 -8.28 -26.37 -15.18
N ALA A 25 -8.07 -26.65 -13.90
CA ALA A 25 -7.06 -25.98 -13.10
C ALA A 25 -5.75 -26.80 -13.17
N GLU A 26 -4.77 -26.30 -13.85
CA GLU A 26 -3.42 -26.87 -13.82
C GLU A 26 -2.63 -26.29 -12.65
N ARG A 27 -2.01 -27.17 -11.85
CA ARG A 27 -1.05 -26.75 -10.83
C ARG A 27 0.22 -26.30 -11.55
N ARG A 28 0.46 -24.99 -11.54
CA ARG A 28 1.73 -24.43 -12.00
C ARG A 28 2.71 -24.37 -10.83
N GLU A 29 3.99 -24.57 -11.13
CA GLU A 29 5.05 -24.38 -10.14
C GLU A 29 5.02 -22.95 -9.59
N ASN A 30 5.24 -22.83 -8.28
CA ASN A 30 5.33 -21.53 -7.64
C ASN A 30 6.71 -20.93 -7.90
N MET A 31 6.76 -20.02 -8.86
CA MET A 31 7.96 -19.19 -9.03
C MET A 31 7.77 -17.90 -8.23
N LEU A 32 8.45 -17.81 -7.10
CA LEU A 32 8.59 -16.59 -6.34
C LEU A 32 9.80 -15.81 -6.87
N TRP A 33 9.61 -14.51 -7.08
CA TRP A 33 10.66 -13.59 -7.50
C TRP A 33 10.41 -12.23 -6.85
N PHE A 34 11.49 -11.51 -6.61
CA PHE A 34 11.48 -10.21 -5.99
C PHE A 34 11.69 -9.12 -7.05
N ARG A 35 10.89 -8.05 -7.01
CA ARG A 35 11.03 -6.89 -7.89
C ARG A 35 11.01 -5.60 -7.08
N ALA A 36 11.87 -4.67 -7.46
CA ALA A 36 11.96 -3.32 -6.95
C ALA A 36 12.23 -2.37 -8.13
N PRO A 37 12.15 -1.05 -7.97
CA PRO A 37 12.61 -0.10 -8.97
C PRO A 37 14.05 -0.38 -9.41
N GLU A 38 14.39 -0.02 -10.65
CA GLU A 38 15.76 -0.19 -11.15
C GLU A 38 16.77 0.55 -10.27
N LYS A 39 16.39 1.76 -9.81
CA LYS A 39 17.19 2.57 -8.88
C LYS A 39 16.35 3.14 -7.76
N VAL A 40 16.88 3.11 -6.55
CA VAL A 40 16.32 3.79 -5.39
C VAL A 40 17.37 4.70 -4.79
N TYR A 41 17.23 6.00 -5.00
CA TYR A 41 18.06 6.99 -4.33
C TYR A 41 17.57 7.19 -2.91
N ILE A 42 18.47 7.05 -1.96
CA ILE A 42 18.18 7.21 -0.54
C ILE A 42 19.22 8.14 0.08
N LYS A 43 18.82 9.03 0.89
CA LYS A 43 19.59 9.94 1.74
C LYS A 43 19.09 11.36 1.59
N LYS A 44 19.10 12.10 2.69
CA LYS A 44 18.85 13.55 2.69
C LYS A 44 19.76 14.27 1.69
N GLY A 45 19.17 15.06 0.80
CA GLY A 45 19.86 15.81 -0.25
C GLY A 45 20.23 15.00 -1.50
N CYS A 46 19.63 13.82 -1.71
CA CYS A 46 19.89 13.02 -2.91
C CYS A 46 19.11 13.49 -4.16
N LEU A 47 18.05 14.27 -4.00
CA LEU A 47 17.20 14.72 -5.12
C LEU A 47 17.99 15.37 -6.27
N PRO A 48 18.83 16.39 -6.04
CA PRO A 48 19.59 17.01 -7.14
C PRO A 48 20.63 16.07 -7.77
N VAL A 49 21.08 15.06 -7.04
CA VAL A 49 22.02 14.05 -7.58
C VAL A 49 21.29 13.13 -8.54
N ALA A 50 20.13 12.62 -8.13
CA ALA A 50 19.28 11.74 -8.93
C ALA A 50 18.78 12.45 -10.20
N LEU A 51 18.33 13.70 -10.08
CA LEU A 51 17.82 14.46 -11.21
C LEU A 51 18.88 14.71 -12.30
N ARG A 52 20.16 14.79 -11.94
CA ARG A 52 21.24 14.95 -12.95
C ARG A 52 21.31 13.78 -13.93
N GLU A 53 20.95 12.57 -13.51
CA GLU A 53 20.91 11.41 -14.42
C GLU A 53 19.93 11.60 -15.58
N LEU A 54 18.87 12.39 -15.41
CA LEU A 54 17.96 12.72 -16.52
C LEU A 54 18.70 13.30 -17.72
N HIS A 55 19.72 14.12 -17.45
CA HIS A 55 20.52 14.75 -18.49
C HIS A 55 21.73 13.89 -18.89
N THR A 56 22.49 13.37 -17.92
CA THR A 56 23.80 12.72 -18.17
C THR A 56 23.67 11.32 -18.73
N ASP A 57 22.72 10.53 -18.21
CA ASP A 57 22.64 9.10 -18.49
C ASP A 57 21.38 8.73 -19.27
N LEU A 58 20.24 9.30 -18.88
CA LEU A 58 18.94 8.97 -19.47
C LEU A 58 18.57 9.85 -20.66
N HIS A 59 19.29 10.97 -20.87
CA HIS A 59 19.14 11.92 -21.98
C HIS A 59 17.68 12.40 -22.19
N ARG A 60 16.92 12.58 -21.08
CA ARG A 60 15.53 13.02 -21.11
C ARG A 60 15.45 14.51 -21.42
N LYS A 61 14.42 14.90 -22.17
CA LYS A 61 14.25 16.26 -22.68
C LYS A 61 12.96 16.94 -22.27
N LYS A 62 11.93 16.16 -21.95
CA LYS A 62 10.59 16.66 -21.64
C LYS A 62 10.06 15.97 -20.41
N VAL A 63 9.92 16.68 -19.32
CA VAL A 63 9.45 16.17 -18.04
C VAL A 63 8.04 16.65 -17.72
N PHE A 64 7.14 15.73 -17.41
CA PHE A 64 5.81 16.01 -16.91
C PHE A 64 5.76 15.73 -15.41
N LEU A 65 5.55 16.78 -14.59
CA LEU A 65 5.40 16.62 -13.15
C LEU A 65 3.94 16.38 -12.80
N VAL A 66 3.70 15.47 -11.84
CA VAL A 66 2.38 15.20 -11.26
C VAL A 66 2.45 15.43 -9.76
N THR A 67 1.56 16.26 -9.22
CA THR A 67 1.50 16.57 -7.79
C THR A 67 0.10 17.05 -7.38
N ASP A 68 -0.10 17.37 -6.13
CA ASP A 68 -1.31 18.01 -5.62
C ASP A 68 -1.17 19.53 -5.50
N THR A 69 -2.31 20.20 -5.37
CA THR A 69 -2.38 21.68 -5.26
C THR A 69 -1.65 22.21 -4.03
N PHE A 70 -1.66 21.48 -2.90
CA PHE A 70 -0.98 21.93 -1.68
C PHE A 70 0.54 21.94 -1.88
N LEU A 71 1.10 20.86 -2.37
CA LEU A 71 2.55 20.74 -2.59
C LEU A 71 3.03 21.72 -3.66
N TYR A 72 2.26 21.91 -4.73
CA TYR A 72 2.58 22.89 -5.76
C TYR A 72 2.63 24.32 -5.21
N ASN A 73 1.57 24.75 -4.51
CA ASN A 73 1.47 26.11 -3.96
C ASN A 73 2.49 26.39 -2.83
N ASN A 74 2.95 25.35 -2.14
CA ASN A 74 3.96 25.47 -1.08
C ASN A 74 5.39 25.22 -1.58
N GLY A 75 5.59 25.13 -2.91
CA GLY A 75 6.92 25.13 -3.52
C GLY A 75 7.68 23.80 -3.44
N TYR A 76 7.02 22.68 -3.15
CA TYR A 76 7.68 21.38 -3.10
C TYR A 76 8.21 20.91 -4.47
N THR A 77 7.60 21.38 -5.56
CA THR A 77 8.07 21.10 -6.92
C THR A 77 9.25 21.98 -7.34
N LYS A 78 9.47 23.11 -6.64
CA LYS A 78 10.49 24.09 -7.04
C LYS A 78 11.92 23.55 -7.11
N PRO A 79 12.41 22.74 -6.15
CA PRO A 79 13.75 22.15 -6.27
C PRO A 79 13.93 21.28 -7.53
N ILE A 80 12.83 20.67 -7.99
CA ILE A 80 12.84 19.83 -9.20
C ILE A 80 12.83 20.72 -10.45
N THR A 81 11.90 21.67 -10.53
CA THR A 81 11.78 22.57 -11.70
C THR A 81 13.03 23.42 -11.88
N ASP A 82 13.59 23.95 -10.80
CA ASP A 82 14.85 24.73 -10.86
C ASP A 82 16.03 23.85 -11.40
N ALA A 83 16.08 22.59 -11.01
CA ALA A 83 17.09 21.65 -11.52
C ALA A 83 16.87 21.33 -13.00
N LEU A 84 15.62 21.13 -13.42
CA LEU A 84 15.28 20.90 -14.84
C LEU A 84 15.63 22.12 -15.71
N ASP A 85 15.32 23.33 -15.25
CA ASP A 85 15.69 24.59 -15.94
C ASP A 85 17.19 24.72 -16.10
N GLN A 86 17.97 24.42 -15.06
CA GLN A 86 19.44 24.46 -15.12
C GLN A 86 20.00 23.46 -16.13
N MET A 87 19.33 22.34 -16.35
CA MET A 87 19.72 21.33 -17.33
C MET A 87 19.15 21.60 -18.73
N GLY A 88 18.32 22.64 -18.92
CA GLY A 88 17.66 22.93 -20.17
C GLY A 88 16.59 21.91 -20.57
N ILE A 89 16.02 21.20 -19.59
CA ILE A 89 14.95 20.21 -19.78
C ILE A 89 13.60 20.92 -19.75
N VAL A 90 12.84 20.80 -20.82
CA VAL A 90 11.49 21.38 -20.89
C VAL A 90 10.54 20.63 -19.95
N HIS A 91 9.76 21.37 -19.15
CA HIS A 91 8.85 20.74 -18.22
C HIS A 91 7.49 21.44 -18.13
N THR A 92 6.50 20.70 -17.63
CA THR A 92 5.19 21.22 -17.25
C THR A 92 4.70 20.47 -16.00
N THR A 93 3.74 21.06 -15.28
CA THR A 93 3.25 20.48 -14.02
C THR A 93 1.73 20.36 -14.05
N PHE A 94 1.24 19.16 -13.77
CA PHE A 94 -0.15 18.89 -13.42
C PHE A 94 -0.25 18.82 -11.89
N TYR A 95 -1.06 19.72 -11.29
CA TYR A 95 -1.13 19.85 -9.83
C TYR A 95 -2.56 19.72 -9.25
N ASP A 96 -3.50 19.24 -10.05
CA ASP A 96 -4.91 19.08 -9.64
C ASP A 96 -5.22 17.67 -9.09
N VAL A 97 -4.22 16.98 -8.52
CA VAL A 97 -4.49 15.69 -7.89
C VAL A 97 -5.14 15.91 -6.53
N ALA A 98 -6.37 15.43 -6.37
CA ALA A 98 -7.06 15.43 -5.08
C ALA A 98 -6.65 14.23 -4.22
N PRO A 99 -6.82 14.31 -2.89
CA PRO A 99 -6.86 13.10 -2.06
C PRO A 99 -7.88 12.12 -2.65
N ASP A 100 -7.57 10.81 -2.65
CA ASP A 100 -8.39 9.80 -3.35
C ASP A 100 -8.59 10.14 -4.84
N PRO A 101 -7.55 10.02 -5.67
CA PRO A 101 -7.57 10.47 -7.06
C PRO A 101 -8.63 9.71 -7.87
N THR A 102 -9.30 10.44 -8.77
CA THR A 102 -10.36 9.89 -9.62
C THR A 102 -9.85 9.48 -10.99
N LEU A 103 -10.59 8.59 -11.64
CA LEU A 103 -10.29 8.18 -13.01
C LEU A 103 -10.44 9.38 -13.98
N ALA A 104 -11.34 10.32 -13.72
CA ALA A 104 -11.47 11.56 -14.50
C ALA A 104 -10.21 12.42 -14.38
N CYS A 105 -9.66 12.58 -13.17
CA CYS A 105 -8.39 13.28 -12.94
C CYS A 105 -7.24 12.62 -13.74
N ALA A 106 -7.13 11.30 -13.67
CA ALA A 106 -6.10 10.57 -14.41
C ALA A 106 -6.24 10.70 -15.94
N ARG A 107 -7.48 10.69 -16.46
CA ARG A 107 -7.75 10.90 -17.89
C ARG A 107 -7.38 12.30 -18.35
N GLU A 108 -7.66 13.33 -17.54
CA GLU A 108 -7.28 14.70 -17.87
C GLU A 108 -5.76 14.88 -17.88
N GLY A 109 -5.06 14.34 -16.85
CA GLY A 109 -3.59 14.34 -16.84
C GLY A 109 -2.99 13.62 -18.05
N ALA A 110 -3.51 12.44 -18.40
CA ALA A 110 -3.06 11.71 -19.59
C ALA A 110 -3.34 12.46 -20.90
N LYS A 111 -4.44 13.22 -20.98
CA LYS A 111 -4.73 14.10 -22.13
C LYS A 111 -3.68 15.20 -22.25
N GLN A 112 -3.30 15.84 -21.13
CA GLN A 112 -2.25 16.85 -21.12
C GLN A 112 -0.88 16.24 -21.45
N MET A 113 -0.58 15.02 -20.95
CA MET A 113 0.64 14.28 -21.35
C MET A 113 0.69 14.06 -22.87
N ARG A 114 -0.42 13.64 -23.51
CA ARG A 114 -0.48 13.45 -24.97
C ARG A 114 -0.24 14.74 -25.75
N ALA A 115 -0.67 15.88 -25.22
CA ALA A 115 -0.39 17.17 -25.85
C ALA A 115 1.04 17.65 -25.65
N PHE A 116 1.65 17.32 -24.52
CA PHE A 116 3.02 17.71 -24.16
C PHE A 116 4.07 16.72 -24.68
N GLU A 117 3.72 15.42 -24.81
CA GLU A 117 4.60 14.32 -25.23
C GLU A 117 5.88 14.20 -24.36
N PRO A 118 5.74 13.94 -23.04
CA PRO A 118 6.89 13.77 -22.17
C PRO A 118 7.65 12.46 -22.47
N ASP A 119 8.95 12.50 -22.28
CA ASP A 119 9.82 11.31 -22.25
C ASP A 119 10.21 10.91 -20.80
N CYS A 120 9.76 11.69 -19.81
CA CYS A 120 9.87 11.38 -18.40
C CYS A 120 8.68 11.96 -17.64
N ILE A 121 8.20 11.20 -16.65
CA ILE A 121 7.14 11.60 -15.71
C ILE A 121 7.75 11.57 -14.31
N ILE A 122 7.56 12.65 -13.54
CA ILE A 122 7.96 12.71 -12.13
C ILE A 122 6.72 12.93 -11.27
N ALA A 123 6.33 11.92 -10.49
CA ALA A 123 5.25 12.04 -9.52
C ALA A 123 5.82 12.44 -8.15
N VAL A 124 5.36 13.58 -7.62
CA VAL A 124 5.84 14.18 -6.36
C VAL A 124 4.70 14.25 -5.38
N GLY A 125 4.78 13.54 -4.27
CA GLY A 125 3.73 13.62 -3.26
C GLY A 125 3.60 12.41 -2.37
N GLY A 126 2.43 12.27 -1.75
CA GLY A 126 2.01 11.05 -1.08
C GLY A 126 1.49 10.00 -2.05
N GLY A 127 0.87 8.93 -1.53
CA GLY A 127 0.29 7.86 -2.35
C GLY A 127 -0.61 8.37 -3.46
N SER A 128 -1.53 9.31 -3.15
CA SER A 128 -2.50 9.84 -4.14
C SER A 128 -1.83 10.45 -5.37
N ALA A 129 -0.79 11.26 -5.21
CA ALA A 129 -0.10 11.87 -6.34
C ALA A 129 0.68 10.83 -7.16
N MET A 130 1.34 9.88 -6.49
CA MET A 130 2.07 8.80 -7.17
C MET A 130 1.13 7.84 -7.89
N ASP A 131 0.01 7.47 -7.27
CA ASP A 131 -0.99 6.57 -7.85
C ASP A 131 -1.67 7.22 -9.06
N ALA A 132 -2.07 8.50 -8.95
CA ALA A 132 -2.59 9.25 -10.10
C ALA A 132 -1.55 9.30 -11.24
N GLY A 133 -0.29 9.57 -10.92
CA GLY A 133 0.81 9.60 -11.88
C GLY A 133 0.98 8.27 -12.62
N LYS A 134 0.94 7.14 -11.90
CA LYS A 134 1.01 5.80 -12.50
C LYS A 134 -0.15 5.52 -13.45
N ILE A 135 -1.39 5.87 -13.06
CA ILE A 135 -2.55 5.69 -13.94
C ILE A 135 -2.49 6.63 -15.15
N MET A 136 -2.08 7.89 -14.96
CA MET A 136 -1.83 8.82 -16.08
C MET A 136 -0.79 8.26 -17.04
N TRP A 137 0.28 7.67 -16.52
CA TRP A 137 1.33 7.02 -17.32
C TRP A 137 0.77 5.89 -18.17
N VAL A 138 -0.03 4.97 -17.60
CA VAL A 138 -0.69 3.91 -18.36
C VAL A 138 -1.57 4.48 -19.47
N LEU A 139 -2.45 5.43 -19.14
CA LEU A 139 -3.38 6.04 -20.11
C LEU A 139 -2.66 6.89 -21.17
N TYR A 140 -1.45 7.36 -20.89
CA TYR A 140 -0.59 8.05 -21.85
C TYR A 140 0.07 7.09 -22.82
N GLU A 141 0.65 6.01 -22.33
CA GLU A 141 1.35 5.04 -23.19
C GLU A 141 0.37 4.15 -23.94
N HIS A 142 -0.71 3.73 -23.29
CA HIS A 142 -1.70 2.76 -23.74
C HIS A 142 -3.13 3.31 -23.62
N PRO A 143 -3.51 4.27 -24.47
CA PRO A 143 -4.86 4.86 -24.43
C PRO A 143 -5.97 3.86 -24.78
N GLU A 144 -5.63 2.73 -25.40
CA GLU A 144 -6.50 1.61 -25.74
C GLU A 144 -6.78 0.66 -24.58
N ALA A 145 -6.00 0.73 -23.48
CA ALA A 145 -6.14 -0.20 -22.35
C ALA A 145 -7.48 -0.03 -21.64
N ASP A 146 -8.21 -1.13 -21.46
CA ASP A 146 -9.47 -1.13 -20.73
C ASP A 146 -9.20 -1.11 -19.23
N PHE A 147 -9.79 -0.13 -18.55
CA PHE A 147 -9.59 0.07 -17.12
C PHE A 147 -10.14 -1.09 -16.28
N LEU A 148 -11.30 -1.65 -16.65
CA LEU A 148 -11.93 -2.74 -15.89
C LEU A 148 -11.16 -4.05 -16.03
N ASP A 149 -10.55 -4.29 -17.19
CA ASP A 149 -9.66 -5.43 -17.39
C ASP A 149 -8.39 -5.31 -16.52
N MET A 150 -7.82 -4.10 -16.43
CA MET A 150 -6.67 -3.82 -15.55
C MET A 150 -7.03 -3.98 -14.07
N ALA A 151 -8.26 -3.64 -13.68
CA ALA A 151 -8.76 -3.76 -12.32
C ALA A 151 -9.24 -5.18 -11.96
N MET A 152 -9.13 -6.15 -12.87
CA MET A 152 -9.53 -7.54 -12.63
C MET A 152 -8.75 -8.15 -11.46
N ARG A 153 -9.49 -8.78 -10.54
CA ARG A 153 -8.93 -9.46 -9.37
C ARG A 153 -8.05 -10.65 -9.76
N PHE A 154 -7.08 -10.96 -8.92
CA PHE A 154 -6.16 -12.09 -9.06
C PHE A 154 -5.81 -12.67 -7.68
N SER A 155 -5.42 -13.93 -7.63
CA SER A 155 -4.92 -14.54 -6.39
C SER A 155 -3.41 -14.29 -6.17
N ASP A 156 -2.66 -14.18 -7.24
CA ASP A 156 -1.23 -13.87 -7.23
C ASP A 156 -0.92 -12.97 -8.43
N ILE A 157 -0.36 -11.79 -8.20
CA ILE A 157 -0.01 -10.79 -9.22
C ILE A 157 0.89 -11.39 -10.32
N ARG A 158 1.69 -12.41 -9.99
CA ARG A 158 2.59 -13.11 -10.91
C ARG A 158 1.89 -14.08 -11.85
N LYS A 159 0.60 -14.36 -11.60
CA LYS A 159 -0.20 -15.36 -12.31
C LYS A 159 -1.51 -14.78 -12.87
N ARG A 160 -1.53 -13.50 -13.21
CA ARG A 160 -2.72 -12.83 -13.73
C ARG A 160 -3.19 -13.45 -15.05
N VAL A 161 -4.51 -13.48 -15.23
CA VAL A 161 -5.15 -13.87 -16.50
C VAL A 161 -5.05 -12.71 -17.50
N TYR A 162 -5.34 -11.50 -17.07
CA TYR A 162 -5.17 -10.29 -17.90
C TYR A 162 -3.68 -9.94 -18.02
N LYS A 163 -3.23 -9.77 -19.26
CA LYS A 163 -1.86 -9.34 -19.52
C LYS A 163 -1.83 -7.80 -19.53
N PHE A 164 -1.23 -7.23 -18.51
CA PHE A 164 -1.04 -5.79 -18.42
C PHE A 164 -0.14 -5.30 -19.57
N PRO A 165 -0.42 -4.13 -20.17
CA PRO A 165 0.44 -3.59 -21.20
C PRO A 165 1.85 -3.30 -20.66
N LYS A 166 2.86 -3.45 -21.52
CA LYS A 166 4.25 -3.16 -21.14
C LYS A 166 4.44 -1.65 -21.03
N MET A 167 5.02 -1.22 -19.91
CA MET A 167 5.24 0.19 -19.62
C MET A 167 6.70 0.64 -19.87
N GLY A 168 6.92 1.95 -19.94
CA GLY A 168 8.24 2.55 -20.06
C GLY A 168 8.76 2.71 -21.50
N GLU A 169 7.91 2.50 -22.50
CA GLU A 169 8.33 2.67 -23.91
C GLU A 169 8.36 4.16 -24.34
N LYS A 170 7.43 4.98 -23.81
CA LYS A 170 7.36 6.42 -24.14
C LYS A 170 8.00 7.28 -23.07
N ALA A 171 7.78 6.97 -21.79
CA ALA A 171 8.22 7.80 -20.70
C ALA A 171 8.80 6.99 -19.54
N TYR A 172 9.93 7.43 -19.01
CA TYR A 172 10.54 6.92 -17.78
C TYR A 172 9.79 7.47 -16.57
N PHE A 173 9.45 6.64 -15.60
CA PHE A 173 8.65 7.04 -14.45
C PHE A 173 9.49 7.15 -13.18
N ILE A 174 9.49 8.35 -12.56
CA ILE A 174 10.17 8.64 -11.30
C ILE A 174 9.14 8.97 -10.23
N ALA A 175 9.30 8.39 -9.06
CA ALA A 175 8.49 8.68 -7.89
C ALA A 175 9.31 9.37 -6.80
N VAL A 176 8.79 10.49 -6.27
CA VAL A 176 9.42 11.30 -5.22
C VAL A 176 8.45 11.43 -4.06
N PRO A 177 8.54 10.60 -3.00
CA PRO A 177 7.62 10.65 -1.88
C PRO A 177 7.85 11.89 -1.00
N THR A 178 6.75 12.46 -0.48
CA THR A 178 6.75 13.55 0.50
C THR A 178 6.20 13.13 1.87
N SER A 179 5.85 11.84 2.01
CA SER A 179 5.42 11.21 3.26
C SER A 179 6.15 9.88 3.44
N ALA A 180 6.34 9.46 4.68
CA ALA A 180 7.01 8.23 5.04
C ALA A 180 5.97 7.19 5.50
N GLY A 181 5.29 6.54 4.55
CA GLY A 181 4.22 5.59 4.88
C GLY A 181 3.86 4.65 3.74
N THR A 182 3.26 5.17 2.68
CA THR A 182 2.61 4.38 1.63
C THR A 182 3.53 3.46 0.84
N GLY A 183 4.83 3.82 0.71
CA GLY A 183 5.77 3.06 -0.11
C GLY A 183 5.42 3.03 -1.60
N SER A 184 4.48 3.89 -2.08
CA SER A 184 4.06 3.87 -3.48
C SER A 184 5.19 4.10 -4.46
N GLU A 185 6.28 4.73 -4.04
CA GLU A 185 7.49 4.95 -4.83
C GLU A 185 8.23 3.66 -5.21
N VAL A 186 7.96 2.56 -4.50
CA VAL A 186 8.60 1.24 -4.74
C VAL A 186 7.60 0.11 -4.90
N THR A 187 6.33 0.43 -5.17
CA THR A 187 5.28 -0.58 -5.28
C THR A 187 4.64 -0.62 -6.66
N PRO A 188 4.16 -1.80 -7.08
CA PRO A 188 3.46 -2.01 -8.35
C PRO A 188 1.96 -1.71 -8.24
N PHE A 189 1.54 -0.90 -7.28
CA PHE A 189 0.13 -0.62 -6.98
C PHE A 189 -0.23 0.82 -7.29
N ALA A 190 -1.50 1.02 -7.66
CA ALA A 190 -2.12 2.34 -7.73
C ALA A 190 -3.61 2.21 -7.41
N VAL A 191 -4.11 3.00 -6.46
CA VAL A 191 -5.52 3.03 -6.09
C VAL A 191 -6.18 4.23 -6.75
N ILE A 192 -7.29 3.98 -7.46
CA ILE A 192 -8.04 5.04 -8.12
C ILE A 192 -9.54 4.86 -7.92
N THR A 193 -10.26 5.96 -7.81
CA THR A 193 -11.71 5.97 -7.62
C THR A 193 -12.42 6.18 -8.96
N ASP A 194 -13.36 5.31 -9.31
CA ASP A 194 -14.32 5.61 -10.38
C ASP A 194 -15.41 6.52 -9.78
N GLU A 195 -15.36 7.79 -10.11
CA GLU A 195 -16.29 8.82 -9.60
C GLU A 195 -17.75 8.57 -9.96
N ARG A 196 -18.02 7.76 -10.97
CA ARG A 196 -19.38 7.41 -11.41
C ARG A 196 -20.04 6.41 -10.47
N THR A 197 -19.25 5.54 -9.87
CA THR A 197 -19.72 4.45 -8.99
C THR A 197 -19.31 4.65 -7.53
N GLY A 198 -18.36 5.55 -7.25
CA GLY A 198 -17.74 5.73 -5.95
C GLY A 198 -16.83 4.57 -5.52
N VAL A 199 -16.59 3.61 -6.42
CA VAL A 199 -15.79 2.41 -6.13
C VAL A 199 -14.30 2.72 -6.28
N LYS A 200 -13.52 2.33 -5.28
CA LYS A 200 -12.04 2.35 -5.33
C LYS A 200 -11.53 1.05 -5.94
N TYR A 201 -10.72 1.19 -6.96
CA TYR A 201 -10.08 0.08 -7.67
C TYR A 201 -8.58 0.06 -7.39
N PRO A 202 -8.07 -0.95 -6.70
CA PRO A 202 -6.63 -1.19 -6.61
C PRO A 202 -6.15 -1.83 -7.91
N LEU A 203 -5.41 -1.08 -8.71
CA LEU A 203 -4.66 -1.61 -9.84
C LEU A 203 -3.34 -2.16 -9.34
N ALA A 204 -2.99 -3.34 -9.75
CA ALA A 204 -1.78 -3.99 -9.32
C ALA A 204 -1.16 -4.78 -10.47
N ASP A 205 -0.02 -4.33 -10.93
CA ASP A 205 0.83 -5.04 -11.86
C ASP A 205 2.26 -4.51 -11.76
N TYR A 206 3.25 -5.39 -11.93
CA TYR A 206 4.65 -4.97 -11.86
C TYR A 206 5.07 -3.99 -12.96
N GLU A 207 4.27 -3.84 -14.00
CA GLU A 207 4.46 -2.79 -15.01
C GLU A 207 4.17 -1.38 -14.46
N LEU A 208 3.45 -1.25 -13.33
CA LEU A 208 3.22 0.01 -12.61
C LEU A 208 4.39 0.38 -11.66
N MET A 209 5.37 -0.50 -11.49
CA MET A 209 6.53 -0.20 -10.67
C MET A 209 7.28 1.01 -11.24
N PRO A 210 7.55 2.06 -10.44
CA PRO A 210 8.40 3.15 -10.89
C PRO A 210 9.78 2.65 -11.36
N ASP A 211 10.32 3.28 -12.40
CA ASP A 211 11.68 2.98 -12.85
C ASP A 211 12.72 3.47 -11.84
N MET A 212 12.48 4.64 -11.24
CA MET A 212 13.32 5.23 -10.22
C MET A 212 12.50 5.77 -9.05
N ALA A 213 12.96 5.55 -7.83
CA ALA A 213 12.47 6.21 -6.64
C ALA A 213 13.53 7.16 -6.08
N ILE A 214 13.13 8.39 -5.68
CA ILE A 214 14.02 9.36 -5.06
C ILE A 214 13.51 9.68 -3.66
N VAL A 215 14.07 8.99 -2.67
CA VAL A 215 13.67 9.07 -1.26
C VAL A 215 14.57 10.08 -0.55
N ASP A 216 14.22 11.35 -0.68
CA ASP A 216 14.95 12.46 -0.07
C ASP A 216 14.20 12.97 1.16
N ALA A 217 14.82 12.87 2.33
CA ALA A 217 14.22 13.33 3.57
C ALA A 217 13.93 14.84 3.58
N ASP A 218 14.61 15.65 2.76
CA ASP A 218 14.31 17.08 2.64
C ASP A 218 12.87 17.33 2.13
N MET A 219 12.33 16.42 1.34
CA MET A 219 10.95 16.49 0.86
C MET A 219 9.90 16.21 1.96
N MET A 220 10.32 15.68 3.11
CA MET A 220 9.46 15.26 4.21
C MET A 220 9.67 16.04 5.51
N MET A 221 10.66 16.95 5.56
CA MET A 221 11.05 17.64 6.79
C MET A 221 9.87 18.36 7.47
N ASN A 222 8.99 18.98 6.68
CA ASN A 222 7.88 19.79 7.18
C ASN A 222 6.55 19.00 7.23
N ALA A 223 6.58 17.68 7.13
CA ALA A 223 5.36 16.89 7.24
C ALA A 223 4.69 17.10 8.60
N PRO A 224 3.38 17.45 8.63
CA PRO A 224 2.68 17.72 9.89
C PRO A 224 2.56 16.47 10.75
N LYS A 225 2.38 16.66 12.07
CA LYS A 225 2.31 15.56 13.05
C LYS A 225 1.28 14.50 12.70
N GLY A 226 0.07 14.91 12.30
CA GLY A 226 -1.00 13.97 11.92
C GLY A 226 -0.63 13.10 10.71
N LEU A 227 0.03 13.69 9.70
CA LEU A 227 0.53 12.92 8.56
C LEU A 227 1.67 11.99 9.00
N THR A 228 2.62 12.48 9.80
CA THR A 228 3.75 11.68 10.30
C THR A 228 3.26 10.47 11.12
N SER A 229 2.28 10.68 11.98
CA SER A 229 1.64 9.64 12.80
C SER A 229 0.94 8.59 11.93
N ALA A 230 -0.02 9.03 11.12
CA ALA A 230 -0.81 8.14 10.29
C ALA A 230 0.07 7.35 9.31
N SER A 231 0.96 8.01 8.57
CA SER A 231 1.85 7.34 7.62
C SER A 231 2.87 6.43 8.29
N GLY A 232 3.37 6.79 9.47
CA GLY A 232 4.32 5.96 10.21
C GLY A 232 3.69 4.66 10.73
N ILE A 233 2.45 4.71 11.24
CA ILE A 233 1.73 3.50 11.65
C ILE A 233 1.27 2.68 10.44
N ASP A 234 0.96 3.31 9.32
CA ASP A 234 0.73 2.64 8.06
C ASP A 234 1.93 1.77 7.65
N ALA A 235 3.13 2.33 7.72
CA ALA A 235 4.37 1.59 7.45
C ALA A 235 4.61 0.44 8.45
N VAL A 236 4.20 0.56 9.73
CA VAL A 236 4.19 -0.55 10.70
C VAL A 236 3.28 -1.66 10.21
N THR A 237 2.05 -1.31 9.80
CA THR A 237 1.07 -2.28 9.31
C THR A 237 1.54 -2.97 8.03
N HIS A 238 2.10 -2.22 7.08
CA HIS A 238 2.72 -2.78 5.88
C HIS A 238 3.76 -3.84 6.21
N ALA A 239 4.68 -3.54 7.13
CA ALA A 239 5.74 -4.45 7.50
C ALA A 239 5.22 -5.69 8.26
N LEU A 240 4.25 -5.53 9.17
CA LEU A 240 3.66 -6.65 9.91
C LEU A 240 2.86 -7.58 8.99
N GLU A 241 2.05 -7.03 8.09
CA GLU A 241 1.29 -7.85 7.15
C GLU A 241 2.19 -8.52 6.12
N ALA A 242 3.19 -7.82 5.58
CA ALA A 242 4.16 -8.41 4.66
C ALA A 242 4.95 -9.56 5.32
N TYR A 243 5.35 -9.41 6.59
CA TYR A 243 6.07 -10.43 7.33
C TYR A 243 5.21 -11.67 7.58
N ALA A 244 3.92 -11.50 7.90
CA ALA A 244 3.00 -12.60 8.17
C ALA A 244 2.36 -13.19 6.91
N SER A 245 2.52 -12.56 5.75
CA SER A 245 1.86 -12.96 4.50
C SER A 245 2.22 -14.37 4.06
N MET A 246 1.27 -15.05 3.42
CA MET A 246 1.51 -16.35 2.75
C MET A 246 2.50 -16.27 1.59
N LEU A 247 2.80 -15.06 1.10
CA LEU A 247 3.75 -14.81 0.02
C LEU A 247 5.10 -14.27 0.54
N ALA A 248 5.31 -14.26 1.86
CA ALA A 248 6.55 -13.82 2.48
C ALA A 248 7.74 -14.69 2.04
N THR A 249 8.91 -14.07 1.99
CA THR A 249 10.19 -14.69 1.63
C THR A 249 11.30 -14.13 2.51
N ASP A 250 12.46 -14.79 2.57
CA ASP A 250 13.63 -14.27 3.32
C ASP A 250 14.00 -12.84 2.92
N TYR A 251 13.77 -12.44 1.66
CA TYR A 251 14.03 -11.08 1.18
C TYR A 251 13.04 -10.08 1.77
N THR A 252 11.74 -10.40 1.73
CA THR A 252 10.70 -9.53 2.29
C THR A 252 10.76 -9.47 3.80
N ASP A 253 11.13 -10.57 4.45
CA ASP A 253 11.29 -10.67 5.90
C ASP A 253 12.41 -9.77 6.41
N GLY A 254 13.57 -9.81 5.76
CA GLY A 254 14.69 -8.95 6.12
C GLY A 254 14.35 -7.46 6.03
N LEU A 255 13.60 -7.06 4.98
CA LEU A 255 13.13 -5.68 4.79
C LEU A 255 12.08 -5.30 5.84
N ALA A 256 11.08 -6.15 6.07
CA ALA A 256 10.00 -5.89 7.03
C ALA A 256 10.52 -5.77 8.46
N LEU A 257 11.35 -6.70 8.93
CA LEU A 257 11.95 -6.64 10.26
C LEU A 257 12.81 -5.38 10.43
N ARG A 258 13.63 -5.05 9.44
CA ARG A 258 14.45 -3.83 9.51
C ARG A 258 13.61 -2.57 9.51
N ALA A 259 12.53 -2.54 8.74
CA ALA A 259 11.57 -1.43 8.75
C ALA A 259 10.97 -1.25 10.15
N LEU A 260 10.44 -2.32 10.76
CA LEU A 260 9.85 -2.29 12.10
C LEU A 260 10.83 -1.77 13.15
N GLN A 261 12.04 -2.33 13.22
CA GLN A 261 13.09 -1.87 14.15
C GLN A 261 13.35 -0.36 14.00
N THR A 262 13.39 0.11 12.76
CA THR A 262 13.65 1.52 12.47
C THR A 262 12.47 2.40 12.85
N ILE A 263 11.23 1.98 12.52
CA ILE A 263 10.02 2.75 12.83
C ILE A 263 9.84 2.89 14.34
N PHE A 264 9.95 1.79 15.10
CA PHE A 264 9.82 1.83 16.56
C PHE A 264 10.84 2.75 17.22
N ALA A 265 12.05 2.84 16.67
CA ALA A 265 13.09 3.71 17.20
C ALA A 265 12.90 5.19 16.81
N TYR A 266 12.39 5.49 15.63
CA TYR A 266 12.46 6.85 15.06
C TYR A 266 11.11 7.52 14.81
N LEU A 267 10.00 6.79 14.72
CA LEU A 267 8.67 7.41 14.53
C LEU A 267 8.31 8.37 15.67
N PRO A 268 8.51 8.03 16.95
CA PRO A 268 8.25 8.98 18.03
C PRO A 268 9.06 10.28 17.90
N ARG A 269 10.34 10.18 17.56
CA ARG A 269 11.21 11.34 17.33
C ARG A 269 10.74 12.20 16.16
N ALA A 270 10.40 11.56 15.03
CA ALA A 270 9.88 12.23 13.85
C ALA A 270 8.55 12.94 14.14
N TYR A 271 7.69 12.35 14.97
CA TYR A 271 6.42 12.93 15.41
C TYR A 271 6.62 14.12 16.36
N GLU A 272 7.50 13.99 17.36
CA GLU A 272 7.74 15.00 18.39
C GLU A 272 8.43 16.24 17.83
N ASN A 273 9.47 16.06 17.02
CA ASN A 273 10.35 17.14 16.54
C ASN A 273 10.87 16.96 15.10
N GLY A 274 10.11 16.35 14.22
CA GLY A 274 10.58 15.96 12.89
C GLY A 274 11.11 17.10 12.03
N ALA A 275 10.59 18.32 12.16
CA ALA A 275 11.08 19.48 11.42
C ALA A 275 12.55 19.83 11.76
N ASN A 276 13.02 19.48 12.95
CA ASN A 276 14.38 19.74 13.42
C ASN A 276 15.20 18.47 13.66
N ASP A 277 14.67 17.30 13.29
CA ASP A 277 15.35 16.01 13.41
C ASP A 277 15.51 15.34 12.04
N PRO A 278 16.48 15.77 11.22
CA PRO A 278 16.68 15.21 9.89
C PRO A 278 17.07 13.73 9.92
N VAL A 279 17.68 13.27 11.02
CA VAL A 279 18.02 11.84 11.18
C VAL A 279 16.76 11.01 11.32
N ALA A 280 15.82 11.44 12.18
CA ALA A 280 14.55 10.72 12.34
C ALA A 280 13.74 10.73 11.02
N ARG A 281 13.69 11.85 10.29
CA ARG A 281 13.02 11.94 9.00
C ARG A 281 13.64 11.00 7.97
N GLU A 282 14.97 11.00 7.83
CA GLU A 282 15.66 10.09 6.91
C GLU A 282 15.43 8.61 7.28
N LYS A 283 15.49 8.28 8.58
CA LYS A 283 15.24 6.92 9.04
C LYS A 283 13.80 6.48 8.77
N MET A 284 12.82 7.35 8.99
CA MET A 284 11.42 7.06 8.67
C MET A 284 11.18 6.92 7.18
N ALA A 285 11.76 7.78 6.34
CA ALA A 285 11.70 7.67 4.90
C ALA A 285 12.22 6.30 4.42
N ASN A 286 13.43 5.93 4.87
CA ASN A 286 14.03 4.65 4.51
C ASN A 286 13.21 3.45 5.01
N ALA A 287 12.65 3.53 6.23
CA ALA A 287 11.84 2.46 6.80
C ALA A 287 10.52 2.27 6.03
N ALA A 288 9.84 3.35 5.65
CA ALA A 288 8.64 3.28 4.84
C ALA A 288 8.92 2.67 3.45
N THR A 289 10.02 3.04 2.82
CA THR A 289 10.45 2.46 1.55
C THR A 289 10.79 0.97 1.69
N MET A 290 11.48 0.55 2.76
CA MET A 290 11.74 -0.88 3.03
C MET A 290 10.44 -1.65 3.25
N ALA A 291 9.49 -1.13 4.03
CA ALA A 291 8.17 -1.73 4.21
C ALA A 291 7.41 -1.81 2.86
N GLY A 292 7.53 -0.75 2.04
CA GLY A 292 7.01 -0.70 0.67
C GLY A 292 7.54 -1.83 -0.21
N MET A 293 8.86 -2.02 -0.24
CA MET A 293 9.49 -3.12 -0.99
C MET A 293 9.07 -4.50 -0.46
N ALA A 294 8.88 -4.64 0.85
CA ALA A 294 8.45 -5.90 1.45
C ALA A 294 7.03 -6.25 0.96
N PHE A 295 6.05 -5.36 1.15
CA PHE A 295 4.68 -5.68 0.76
C PHE A 295 4.44 -5.65 -0.76
N ALA A 296 5.25 -4.93 -1.53
CA ALA A 296 5.21 -5.00 -2.99
C ALA A 296 5.43 -6.43 -3.51
N ASN A 297 6.12 -7.26 -2.75
CA ASN A 297 6.48 -8.63 -3.12
C ASN A 297 5.77 -9.70 -2.27
N ALA A 298 5.42 -9.39 -1.02
CA ALA A 298 4.69 -10.30 -0.12
C ALA A 298 3.18 -10.02 -0.07
N PHE A 299 2.71 -8.90 -0.60
CA PHE A 299 1.34 -8.41 -0.47
C PHE A 299 0.98 -8.02 0.98
N LEU A 300 -0.29 -7.62 1.14
CA LEU A 300 -0.91 -7.20 2.40
C LEU A 300 -1.92 -8.24 2.85
N GLY A 301 -2.67 -7.94 3.89
CA GLY A 301 -3.64 -8.85 4.49
C GLY A 301 -4.97 -8.18 4.83
N VAL A 302 -5.70 -8.81 5.73
CA VAL A 302 -7.06 -8.41 6.12
C VAL A 302 -7.11 -7.06 6.85
N CYS A 303 -6.01 -6.61 7.47
CA CYS A 303 -5.96 -5.29 8.10
C CYS A 303 -6.20 -4.18 7.07
N HIS A 304 -5.47 -4.20 5.96
CA HIS A 304 -5.68 -3.26 4.86
C HIS A 304 -7.07 -3.42 4.23
N SER A 305 -7.54 -4.65 4.04
CA SER A 305 -8.90 -4.89 3.52
C SER A 305 -9.97 -4.21 4.36
N MET A 306 -9.85 -4.30 5.68
CA MET A 306 -10.77 -3.66 6.63
C MET A 306 -10.58 -2.13 6.66
N ALA A 307 -9.34 -1.66 6.67
CA ALA A 307 -9.02 -0.23 6.68
C ALA A 307 -9.54 0.50 5.43
N HIS A 308 -9.50 -0.13 4.26
CA HIS A 308 -10.08 0.42 3.03
C HIS A 308 -11.55 0.78 3.20
N LYS A 309 -12.32 -0.05 3.93
CA LYS A 309 -13.76 0.18 4.13
C LYS A 309 -14.01 1.28 5.16
N LEU A 310 -13.22 1.35 6.24
CA LEU A 310 -13.28 2.47 7.18
C LEU A 310 -12.99 3.81 6.48
N GLY A 311 -12.01 3.85 5.59
CA GLY A 311 -11.74 5.03 4.78
C GLY A 311 -12.87 5.37 3.81
N ALA A 312 -13.46 4.37 3.16
CA ALA A 312 -14.52 4.57 2.16
C ALA A 312 -15.85 5.05 2.78
N PHE A 313 -16.26 4.47 3.91
CA PHE A 313 -17.55 4.76 4.54
C PHE A 313 -17.49 5.93 5.52
N PHE A 314 -16.38 6.09 6.27
CA PHE A 314 -16.29 7.06 7.36
C PHE A 314 -15.18 8.11 7.15
N HIS A 315 -14.54 8.11 5.98
CA HIS A 315 -13.49 9.07 5.62
C HIS A 315 -12.31 9.12 6.61
N LEU A 316 -12.05 8.02 7.31
CA LEU A 316 -10.89 7.92 8.19
C LEU A 316 -9.60 7.93 7.33
N PRO A 317 -8.56 8.69 7.75
CA PRO A 317 -7.27 8.62 7.08
C PRO A 317 -6.73 7.19 7.05
N HIS A 318 -6.18 6.75 5.92
CA HIS A 318 -5.81 5.35 5.67
C HIS A 318 -4.93 4.75 6.77
N GLY A 319 -3.85 5.43 7.15
CA GLY A 319 -2.97 4.93 8.22
C GLY A 319 -3.63 4.92 9.62
N VAL A 320 -4.61 5.81 9.87
CA VAL A 320 -5.43 5.75 11.08
C VAL A 320 -6.33 4.53 11.06
N ALA A 321 -7.00 4.25 9.93
CA ALA A 321 -7.85 3.09 9.78
C ALA A 321 -7.07 1.78 9.99
N ASN A 322 -5.86 1.68 9.43
CA ASN A 322 -4.94 0.56 9.68
C ASN A 322 -4.56 0.44 11.16
N ALA A 323 -4.23 1.57 11.81
CA ALA A 323 -3.87 1.60 13.23
C ALA A 323 -4.99 1.10 14.15
N LEU A 324 -6.25 1.35 13.79
CA LEU A 324 -7.42 0.91 14.55
C LEU A 324 -7.71 -0.59 14.40
N MET A 325 -7.25 -1.21 13.32
CA MET A 325 -7.54 -2.61 13.03
C MET A 325 -6.40 -3.56 13.37
N ILE A 326 -5.15 -3.08 13.43
CA ILE A 326 -3.97 -3.96 13.46
C ILE A 326 -3.94 -4.90 14.67
N ASP A 327 -4.32 -4.45 15.86
CA ASP A 327 -4.26 -5.27 17.08
C ASP A 327 -5.22 -6.45 17.02
N GLU A 328 -6.43 -6.20 16.54
CA GLU A 328 -7.44 -7.25 16.30
C GLU A 328 -6.96 -8.26 15.26
N VAL A 329 -6.32 -7.78 14.21
CA VAL A 329 -5.78 -8.63 13.14
C VAL A 329 -4.58 -9.45 13.63
N LEU A 330 -3.70 -8.90 14.46
CA LEU A 330 -2.59 -9.68 15.05
C LEU A 330 -3.13 -10.83 15.90
N ARG A 331 -4.12 -10.59 16.76
CA ARG A 331 -4.78 -11.64 17.56
C ARG A 331 -5.48 -12.67 16.69
N PHE A 332 -6.23 -12.20 15.69
CA PHE A 332 -6.93 -13.07 14.75
C PHE A 332 -5.99 -14.00 13.99
N ASN A 333 -4.92 -13.45 13.43
CA ASN A 333 -3.97 -14.22 12.62
C ASN A 333 -3.16 -15.22 13.43
N ALA A 334 -2.87 -14.92 14.71
CA ALA A 334 -2.10 -15.77 15.61
C ALA A 334 -2.92 -16.89 16.24
N ALA A 335 -4.27 -16.78 16.25
CA ALA A 335 -5.12 -17.78 16.84
C ALA A 335 -5.06 -19.11 16.08
N GLU A 336 -5.39 -20.22 16.76
CA GLU A 336 -5.44 -21.54 16.14
C GLU A 336 -6.39 -21.54 14.94
N ALA A 337 -5.88 -22.04 13.81
CA ALA A 337 -6.60 -21.97 12.55
C ALA A 337 -7.46 -23.21 12.31
N PRO A 338 -8.65 -23.08 11.69
CA PRO A 338 -9.41 -24.21 11.19
C PRO A 338 -8.61 -25.03 10.17
N ALA A 339 -8.94 -26.32 10.02
CA ALA A 339 -8.19 -27.29 9.20
C ALA A 339 -8.10 -26.98 7.68
N LYS A 340 -8.84 -25.99 7.17
CA LYS A 340 -8.78 -25.56 5.76
C LYS A 340 -8.28 -24.12 5.70
N MET A 341 -6.99 -23.98 5.50
CA MET A 341 -6.34 -22.68 5.39
C MET A 341 -5.48 -22.60 4.14
N GLY A 342 -5.60 -21.49 3.46
CA GLY A 342 -4.72 -21.11 2.35
C GLY A 342 -5.07 -21.73 1.00
N THR A 343 -5.03 -20.86 -0.01
CA THR A 343 -5.19 -21.21 -1.42
C THR A 343 -3.85 -21.43 -2.12
N PHE A 344 -2.75 -21.16 -1.44
CA PHE A 344 -1.40 -21.21 -1.99
C PHE A 344 -0.73 -22.56 -1.68
N PRO A 345 -0.29 -23.33 -2.72
CA PRO A 345 0.31 -24.64 -2.53
C PRO A 345 1.61 -24.65 -1.73
N GLN A 346 2.30 -23.51 -1.62
CA GLN A 346 3.53 -23.37 -0.85
C GLN A 346 3.29 -23.18 0.66
N TYR A 347 2.04 -22.98 1.07
CA TYR A 347 1.69 -22.74 2.46
C TYR A 347 1.18 -24.03 3.10
N ASP A 348 2.04 -24.71 3.84
CA ASP A 348 1.72 -26.01 4.44
C ASP A 348 0.94 -25.86 5.75
N HIS A 349 1.35 -24.91 6.60
CA HIS A 349 0.75 -24.66 7.91
C HIS A 349 0.82 -23.19 8.32
N PRO A 350 -0.19 -22.65 9.02
CA PRO A 350 -0.11 -21.31 9.58
C PRO A 350 0.89 -21.27 10.74
N HIS A 351 1.97 -20.53 10.57
CA HIS A 351 2.98 -20.30 11.59
C HIS A 351 2.95 -18.88 12.16
N THR A 352 1.81 -18.22 12.08
CA THR A 352 1.72 -16.77 12.28
C THR A 352 2.04 -16.37 13.72
N LEU A 353 1.65 -17.16 14.72
CA LEU A 353 2.05 -16.92 16.10
C LEU A 353 3.57 -16.87 16.25
N ARG A 354 4.28 -17.87 15.70
CA ARG A 354 5.75 -17.89 15.71
C ARG A 354 6.34 -16.72 14.95
N ARG A 355 5.78 -16.38 13.79
CA ARG A 355 6.21 -15.21 12.99
C ARG A 355 6.11 -13.91 13.78
N TYR A 356 5.02 -13.69 14.51
CA TYR A 356 4.89 -12.51 15.37
C TYR A 356 5.81 -12.55 16.59
N ALA A 357 6.08 -13.73 17.14
CA ALA A 357 7.08 -13.88 18.19
C ALA A 357 8.50 -13.52 17.70
N GLU A 358 8.85 -13.85 16.45
CA GLU A 358 10.11 -13.43 15.82
C GLU A 358 10.20 -11.90 15.65
N VAL A 359 9.09 -11.26 15.28
CA VAL A 359 9.02 -9.78 15.26
C VAL A 359 9.26 -9.20 16.65
N ALA A 360 8.61 -9.76 17.68
CA ALA A 360 8.82 -9.34 19.07
C ALA A 360 10.29 -9.48 19.49
N GLU A 361 10.90 -10.62 19.20
CA GLU A 361 12.32 -10.87 19.45
C GLU A 361 13.22 -9.83 18.75
N ALA A 362 12.94 -9.54 17.48
CA ALA A 362 13.68 -8.55 16.69
C ALA A 362 13.55 -7.12 17.25
N LEU A 363 12.43 -6.82 17.92
CA LEU A 363 12.20 -5.54 18.62
C LEU A 363 12.74 -5.53 20.05
N GLY A 364 13.32 -6.65 20.54
CA GLY A 364 13.84 -6.78 21.90
C GLY A 364 12.75 -6.97 22.95
N ILE A 365 11.56 -7.41 22.56
CA ILE A 365 10.44 -7.70 23.46
C ILE A 365 10.64 -9.09 24.06
N ALA A 366 10.63 -9.17 25.39
CA ALA A 366 10.81 -10.42 26.13
C ALA A 366 9.49 -11.18 26.26
N GLY A 367 9.59 -12.50 26.38
CA GLY A 367 8.49 -13.42 26.65
C GLY A 367 9.02 -14.85 26.71
N ALA A 368 8.49 -15.69 27.60
CA ALA A 368 8.90 -17.09 27.74
C ALA A 368 8.24 -17.99 26.67
N THR A 369 7.05 -17.61 26.21
CA THR A 369 6.32 -18.31 25.13
C THR A 369 6.06 -17.40 23.94
N ASP A 370 5.63 -17.97 22.83
CA ASP A 370 5.29 -17.21 21.64
C ASP A 370 4.03 -16.33 21.87
N GLU A 371 3.09 -16.81 22.72
CA GLU A 371 1.91 -16.05 23.13
C GLU A 371 2.29 -14.81 23.96
N GLU A 372 3.18 -14.96 24.95
CA GLU A 372 3.67 -13.84 25.75
C GLU A 372 4.39 -12.79 24.87
N LYS A 373 5.14 -13.25 23.84
CA LYS A 373 5.80 -12.37 22.89
C LYS A 373 4.79 -11.65 22.00
N LEU A 374 3.72 -12.34 21.57
CA LEU A 374 2.62 -11.72 20.81
C LEU A 374 1.94 -10.62 21.64
N ASP A 375 1.57 -10.92 22.90
CA ASP A 375 0.97 -9.92 23.78
C ASP A 375 1.88 -8.72 24.00
N GLY A 376 3.19 -8.98 24.17
CA GLY A 376 4.20 -7.94 24.24
C GLY A 376 4.32 -7.12 22.96
N LEU A 377 4.21 -7.73 21.78
CA LEU A 377 4.21 -7.04 20.49
C LEU A 377 2.98 -6.12 20.35
N ILE A 378 1.79 -6.63 20.68
CA ILE A 378 0.55 -5.85 20.62
C ILE A 378 0.65 -4.66 21.60
N ALA A 379 1.09 -4.88 22.83
CA ALA A 379 1.30 -3.81 23.79
C ALA A 379 2.32 -2.75 23.32
N ALA A 380 3.38 -3.17 22.62
CA ALA A 380 4.36 -2.26 22.05
C ALA A 380 3.77 -1.44 20.88
N VAL A 381 2.95 -2.04 20.03
CA VAL A 381 2.22 -1.34 18.95
C VAL A 381 1.25 -0.33 19.55
N ASP A 382 0.47 -0.70 20.57
CA ASP A 382 -0.44 0.20 21.27
C ASP A 382 0.28 1.38 21.92
N ALA A 383 1.40 1.11 22.60
CA ALA A 383 2.22 2.16 23.19
C ALA A 383 2.77 3.13 22.12
N LEU A 384 3.18 2.61 20.96
CA LEU A 384 3.63 3.41 19.84
C LEU A 384 2.49 4.28 19.28
N LYS A 385 1.31 3.70 19.04
CA LYS A 385 0.10 4.42 18.59
C LYS A 385 -0.26 5.55 19.55
N ALA A 386 -0.34 5.27 20.83
CA ALA A 386 -0.64 6.26 21.86
C ALA A 386 0.39 7.41 21.88
N ARG A 387 1.68 7.08 21.77
CA ARG A 387 2.76 8.07 21.78
C ARG A 387 2.72 9.01 20.59
N VAL A 388 2.22 8.57 19.45
CA VAL A 388 2.07 9.39 18.26
C VAL A 388 0.66 9.97 18.07
N GLY A 389 -0.19 9.86 19.08
CA GLY A 389 -1.49 10.54 19.14
C GLY A 389 -2.61 9.83 18.35
N ILE A 390 -2.47 8.54 18.06
CA ILE A 390 -3.58 7.72 17.54
C ILE A 390 -4.54 7.41 18.69
N LYS A 391 -5.83 7.62 18.46
CA LYS A 391 -6.87 7.30 19.42
C LYS A 391 -7.19 5.79 19.39
N PRO A 392 -7.63 5.19 20.53
CA PRO A 392 -7.73 3.74 20.66
C PRO A 392 -8.87 3.09 19.87
N CYS A 393 -10.00 3.80 19.65
CA CYS A 393 -11.21 3.20 19.11
C CYS A 393 -11.76 3.98 17.90
N ILE A 394 -12.50 3.31 17.03
CA ILE A 394 -13.16 3.93 15.87
C ILE A 394 -14.10 5.05 16.32
N ARG A 395 -14.92 4.81 17.37
CA ARG A 395 -15.85 5.82 17.92
C ARG A 395 -15.17 7.12 18.38
N ASP A 396 -13.91 7.06 18.80
CA ASP A 396 -13.17 8.23 19.26
C ASP A 396 -12.85 9.22 18.13
N TYR A 397 -12.97 8.77 16.88
CA TYR A 397 -12.85 9.60 15.68
C TYR A 397 -14.17 10.22 15.24
N GLY A 398 -15.25 10.07 16.04
CA GLY A 398 -16.54 10.66 15.77
C GLY A 398 -17.42 9.89 14.80
N VAL A 399 -17.10 8.62 14.56
CA VAL A 399 -17.95 7.71 13.78
C VAL A 399 -19.21 7.39 14.61
N ASP A 400 -20.37 7.75 14.06
CA ASP A 400 -21.66 7.52 14.71
C ASP A 400 -21.97 6.02 14.82
N GLU A 401 -22.51 5.61 15.99
CA GLU A 401 -22.76 4.19 16.29
C GLU A 401 -23.84 3.58 15.39
N ASP A 402 -24.94 4.30 15.20
CA ASP A 402 -26.06 3.80 14.40
C ASP A 402 -25.65 3.68 12.92
N GLU A 403 -24.90 4.65 12.42
CA GLU A 403 -24.34 4.60 11.07
C GLU A 403 -23.34 3.45 10.92
N PHE A 404 -22.43 3.28 11.89
CA PHE A 404 -21.47 2.18 11.91
C PHE A 404 -22.16 0.82 11.88
N LEU A 405 -23.14 0.60 12.76
CA LEU A 405 -23.86 -0.67 12.83
C LEU A 405 -24.68 -0.94 11.55
N THR A 406 -25.22 0.11 10.93
CA THR A 406 -25.96 -0.01 9.66
C THR A 406 -25.05 -0.45 8.51
N ARG A 407 -23.79 -0.01 8.50
CA ARG A 407 -22.81 -0.34 7.45
C ARG A 407 -21.99 -1.60 7.72
N LEU A 408 -22.06 -2.13 8.94
CA LEU A 408 -21.14 -3.16 9.42
C LEU A 408 -21.15 -4.44 8.59
N ASP A 409 -22.32 -4.93 8.20
CA ASP A 409 -22.43 -6.16 7.39
C ASP A 409 -21.89 -5.94 5.98
N GLU A 410 -22.26 -4.81 5.34
CA GLU A 410 -21.75 -4.41 4.02
C GLU A 410 -20.23 -4.26 4.02
N MET A 411 -19.66 -3.59 5.04
CA MET A 411 -18.23 -3.43 5.20
C MET A 411 -17.51 -4.77 5.36
N SER A 412 -18.10 -5.69 6.12
CA SER A 412 -17.53 -7.01 6.38
C SER A 412 -17.49 -7.87 5.12
N GLU A 413 -18.55 -7.86 4.33
CA GLU A 413 -18.60 -8.54 3.03
C GLU A 413 -17.60 -7.94 2.03
N GLN A 414 -17.53 -6.61 1.95
CA GLN A 414 -16.59 -5.94 1.06
C GLN A 414 -15.13 -6.13 1.49
N ALA A 415 -14.83 -6.21 2.79
CA ALA A 415 -13.49 -6.51 3.27
C ALA A 415 -13.09 -7.95 3.00
N PHE A 416 -14.01 -8.90 3.16
CA PHE A 416 -13.81 -10.30 2.76
C PHE A 416 -13.45 -10.41 1.28
N ASP A 417 -14.11 -9.65 0.45
CA ASP A 417 -13.92 -9.61 -1.00
C ASP A 417 -12.76 -8.72 -1.47
N ASP A 418 -12.06 -8.04 -0.57
CA ASP A 418 -10.94 -7.16 -0.94
C ASP A 418 -9.74 -7.94 -1.46
N GLN A 419 -8.97 -7.31 -2.37
CA GLN A 419 -7.80 -7.94 -2.99
C GLN A 419 -6.73 -8.35 -1.97
N CYS A 420 -6.57 -7.59 -0.88
CA CYS A 420 -5.55 -7.84 0.14
C CYS A 420 -5.87 -9.07 1.00
N THR A 421 -7.13 -9.42 1.20
CA THR A 421 -7.55 -10.56 2.02
C THR A 421 -6.98 -11.88 1.53
N GLY A 422 -6.74 -12.01 0.22
CA GLY A 422 -6.23 -13.24 -0.39
C GLY A 422 -4.83 -13.68 0.05
N ALA A 423 -3.98 -12.75 0.51
CA ALA A 423 -2.63 -13.06 0.99
C ALA A 423 -2.52 -13.17 2.52
N ASN A 424 -3.64 -12.95 3.24
CA ASN A 424 -3.67 -13.04 4.71
C ASN A 424 -3.33 -14.48 5.17
N PRO A 425 -2.51 -14.66 6.21
CA PRO A 425 -2.08 -15.99 6.66
C PRO A 425 -3.23 -16.87 7.16
N ARG A 426 -4.26 -16.26 7.71
CA ARG A 426 -5.51 -16.93 8.08
C ARG A 426 -6.67 -16.35 7.29
N TYR A 427 -7.35 -17.18 6.50
CA TYR A 427 -8.48 -16.72 5.70
C TYR A 427 -9.70 -16.48 6.61
N PRO A 428 -10.22 -15.23 6.70
CA PRO A 428 -11.27 -14.90 7.63
C PRO A 428 -12.65 -15.36 7.14
N LEU A 429 -13.56 -15.62 8.07
CA LEU A 429 -14.99 -15.63 7.79
C LEU A 429 -15.54 -14.19 7.86
N ILE A 430 -16.63 -13.91 7.15
CA ILE A 430 -17.31 -12.59 7.23
C ILE A 430 -17.70 -12.25 8.66
N SER A 431 -18.16 -13.25 9.43
CA SER A 431 -18.51 -13.08 10.84
C SER A 431 -17.30 -12.74 11.73
N GLU A 432 -16.10 -13.22 11.40
CA GLU A 432 -14.88 -12.88 12.12
C GLU A 432 -14.42 -11.45 11.81
N ILE A 433 -14.51 -11.03 10.54
CA ILE A 433 -14.26 -9.63 10.13
C ILE A 433 -15.23 -8.70 10.86
N ARG A 434 -16.51 -9.06 10.90
CA ARG A 434 -17.54 -8.30 11.61
C ARG A 434 -17.21 -8.14 13.10
N GLN A 435 -16.73 -9.21 13.74
CA GLN A 435 -16.36 -9.15 15.15
C GLN A 435 -15.13 -8.26 15.39
N MET A 436 -14.11 -8.33 14.53
CA MET A 436 -12.93 -7.46 14.61
C MET A 436 -13.32 -5.97 14.47
N TYR A 437 -14.26 -5.63 13.58
CA TYR A 437 -14.78 -4.26 13.48
C TYR A 437 -15.49 -3.81 14.76
N LEU A 438 -16.32 -4.68 15.37
CA LEU A 438 -16.99 -4.37 16.63
C LEU A 438 -15.99 -4.13 17.78
N ASN A 439 -14.98 -4.99 17.89
CA ASN A 439 -13.93 -4.84 18.89
C ASN A 439 -13.18 -3.51 18.70
N ALA A 440 -12.79 -3.17 17.47
CA ALA A 440 -12.12 -1.91 17.16
C ALA A 440 -13.01 -0.67 17.37
N TYR A 441 -14.34 -0.82 17.26
CA TYR A 441 -15.27 0.29 17.50
C TYR A 441 -15.42 0.59 18.98
N TYR A 442 -15.64 -0.43 19.81
CA TYR A 442 -15.91 -0.26 21.24
C TYR A 442 -14.65 -0.22 22.11
N GLY A 443 -13.53 -0.72 21.61
CA GLY A 443 -12.37 -1.10 22.39
C GLY A 443 -12.48 -2.52 22.93
N ALA A 444 -11.36 -3.22 23.09
CA ALA A 444 -11.38 -4.53 23.76
C ALA A 444 -12.04 -4.38 25.12
N LYS A 445 -13.04 -5.20 25.40
CA LYS A 445 -13.56 -5.30 26.77
C LYS A 445 -12.45 -5.92 27.60
N GLU A 446 -11.99 -5.22 28.63
CA GLU A 446 -11.29 -5.86 29.74
C GLU A 446 -12.26 -6.93 30.30
N GLU A 447 -11.93 -8.21 30.10
CA GLU A 447 -12.60 -9.31 30.80
C GLU A 447 -12.13 -9.40 32.25
#